data_b6593ecb439b9a9780064bb76d64ec0b
#
_entry.id   b6593ecb439b9a9780064bb76d64ec0b
#
_cell.length_a   1.000
_cell.length_b   1.000
_cell.length_c   1.000
_cell.angle_alpha   90.00
_cell.angle_beta   90.00
_cell.angle_gamma   90.00
#
_symmetry.space_group_name_H-M   'P 1'
#
loop_
_entity.id
_entity.type
_entity.pdbx_description
1 polymer ?
#
loop_
_entity_poly.entity_id
_entity_poly.type
_entity_poly.pdbx_seq_one_letter_code
_entity_poly.pdbx_strand_id
1 'polypeptide(L)'
;PATRYTHLVSNVEVELTEKAGEYRVYSTFTAFRNSNERDEDCLYGHRTDIWRDAGQGNFVLAKRYIRLQQNILLSKNLNIYL
;
A
#
# COMPACT_ATOMS: atom_id res chain seq x y z
N PRO A 1 24.87 -8.39 3.25
CA PRO A 1 23.54 -8.70 3.79
C PRO A 1 22.47 -7.92 3.08
N ALA A 2 21.48 -8.62 2.66
CA ALA A 2 20.39 -8.03 1.90
C ALA A 2 19.28 -7.56 2.84
N THR A 3 18.78 -6.37 2.59
CA THR A 3 17.58 -5.89 3.21
C THR A 3 16.41 -6.33 2.34
N ARG A 4 15.40 -6.90 2.95
CA ARG A 4 14.23 -7.39 2.25
C ARG A 4 13.02 -6.56 2.62
N TYR A 5 12.20 -6.28 1.62
CA TYR A 5 10.93 -5.61 1.79
C TYR A 5 9.83 -6.53 1.33
N THR A 6 8.81 -6.66 2.13
CA THR A 6 7.64 -7.46 1.79
C THR A 6 6.41 -6.58 1.93
N HIS A 7 5.58 -6.57 0.91
CA HIS A 7 4.35 -5.82 0.89
C HIS A 7 3.18 -6.77 0.83
N LEU A 8 2.24 -6.58 1.73
CA LEU A 8 0.99 -7.33 1.75
C LEU A 8 -0.16 -6.35 1.64
N VAL A 9 -1.11 -6.70 0.80
CA VAL A 9 -2.32 -5.90 0.62
C VAL A 9 -3.50 -6.75 1.03
N SER A 10 -4.41 -6.17 1.81
CA SER A 10 -5.59 -6.88 2.29
C SER A 10 -6.76 -5.93 2.43
N ASN A 11 -7.92 -6.48 2.75
CA ASN A 11 -9.16 -5.73 3.00
C ASN A 11 -9.50 -4.81 1.85
N VAL A 12 -9.51 -5.36 0.64
CA VAL A 12 -9.79 -4.56 -0.55
C VAL A 12 -11.29 -4.38 -0.70
N GLU A 13 -11.71 -3.13 -0.78
CA GLU A 13 -13.10 -2.76 -1.01
C GLU A 13 -13.18 -1.83 -2.20
N VAL A 14 -14.21 -2.01 -3.03
CA VAL A 14 -14.40 -1.20 -4.23
C VAL A 14 -15.71 -0.47 -4.12
N GLU A 15 -15.70 0.81 -4.46
CA GLU A 15 -16.84 1.68 -4.40
C GLU A 15 -16.97 2.46 -5.70
N LEU A 16 -18.18 2.65 -6.16
CA LEU A 16 -18.44 3.48 -7.33
C LEU A 16 -18.28 4.96 -6.97
N THR A 17 -17.73 5.73 -7.89
CA THR A 17 -17.64 7.17 -7.73
C THR A 17 -18.76 7.87 -8.51
N GLU A 18 -18.81 9.19 -8.40
CA GLU A 18 -19.77 9.99 -9.15
C GLU A 18 -19.48 10.01 -10.65
N LYS A 19 -18.25 9.67 -11.03
CA LYS A 19 -17.87 9.62 -12.43
C LYS A 19 -18.02 8.20 -12.96
N ALA A 20 -18.71 8.06 -14.08
CA ALA A 20 -18.80 6.77 -14.75
C ALA A 20 -17.40 6.30 -15.15
N GLY A 21 -17.12 5.04 -14.92
CA GLY A 21 -15.82 4.46 -15.26
C GLY A 21 -14.71 4.71 -14.27
N GLU A 22 -15.01 5.36 -13.15
CA GLU A 22 -14.04 5.53 -12.08
C GLU A 22 -14.49 4.79 -10.83
N TYR A 23 -13.52 4.15 -10.20
CA TYR A 23 -13.76 3.33 -9.02
C TYR A 23 -12.83 3.76 -7.91
N ARG A 24 -13.36 3.85 -6.71
CA ARG A 24 -12.56 4.10 -5.53
C ARG A 24 -12.26 2.78 -4.86
N VAL A 25 -10.99 2.51 -4.65
CA VAL A 25 -10.55 1.24 -4.07
C VAL A 25 -9.85 1.53 -2.76
N TYR A 26 -10.41 0.99 -1.70
CA TYR A 26 -9.82 1.07 -0.37
C TYR A 26 -9.07 -0.21 -0.08
N SER A 27 -7.88 -0.08 0.46
CA SER A 27 -7.13 -1.25 0.88
C SER A 27 -6.26 -0.91 2.08
N THR A 28 -5.90 -1.93 2.82
CA THR A 28 -4.87 -1.81 3.84
C THR A 28 -3.63 -2.52 3.32
N PHE A 29 -2.50 -2.03 3.73
CA PHE A 29 -1.25 -2.67 3.33
C PHE A 29 -0.31 -2.75 4.52
N THR A 30 0.59 -3.70 4.45
CA THR A 30 1.64 -3.90 5.43
C THR A 30 2.95 -4.05 4.67
N ALA A 31 3.95 -3.32 5.09
CA ALA A 31 5.29 -3.42 4.53
C ALA A 31 6.24 -3.82 5.65
N PHE A 32 7.04 -4.83 5.39
CA PHE A 32 8.04 -5.31 6.33
C PHE A 32 9.41 -5.04 5.78
N ARG A 33 10.31 -4.65 6.64
CA ARG A 33 11.72 -4.58 6.33
C ARG A 33 12.45 -5.52 7.26
N ASN A 34 13.19 -6.45 6.69
CA ASN A 34 14.05 -7.35 7.44
C ASN A 34 15.46 -7.24 6.89
N SER A 35 16.43 -7.25 7.77
CA SER A 35 17.82 -7.31 7.39
C SER A 35 18.53 -8.38 8.20
N ASN A 36 19.72 -8.74 7.77
CA ASN A 36 20.52 -9.73 8.49
C ASN A 36 21.00 -9.23 9.85
N GLU A 37 20.84 -7.95 10.11
CA GLU A 37 21.27 -7.34 11.35
C GLU A 37 20.15 -7.17 12.36
N ARG A 38 19.08 -7.89 12.17
CA ARG A 38 17.92 -7.91 13.06
C ARG A 38 17.10 -6.65 13.10
N ASP A 39 17.28 -5.77 12.15
CA ASP A 39 16.39 -4.64 12.03
C ASP A 39 15.10 -5.12 11.44
N GLU A 40 14.05 -5.10 12.22
CA GLU A 40 12.72 -5.48 11.76
C GLU A 40 11.78 -4.30 11.96
N ASP A 41 11.29 -3.79 10.87
CA ASP A 41 10.32 -2.72 10.87
C ASP A 41 9.03 -3.21 10.25
N CYS A 42 7.94 -2.79 10.83
CA CYS A 42 6.63 -3.02 10.26
C CYS A 42 5.95 -1.68 10.10
N LEU A 43 5.52 -1.42 8.88
CA LEU A 43 4.78 -0.22 8.56
C LEU A 43 3.46 -0.67 7.95
N TYR A 44 2.36 -0.13 8.44
CA TYR A 44 1.08 -0.41 7.83
C TYR A 44 0.28 0.87 7.66
N GLY A 45 -0.67 0.80 6.78
CA GLY A 45 -1.46 1.96 6.49
C GLY A 45 -2.67 1.64 5.64
N HIS A 46 -3.37 2.69 5.32
CA HIS A 46 -4.56 2.64 4.48
C HIS A 46 -4.25 3.33 3.16
N ARG A 47 -4.74 2.74 2.10
CA ARG A 47 -4.56 3.28 0.76
C ARG A 47 -5.93 3.46 0.15
N THR A 48 -6.14 4.61 -0.47
CA THR A 48 -7.33 4.90 -1.25
C THR A 48 -6.89 5.24 -2.64
N ASP A 49 -7.30 4.44 -3.60
CA ASP A 49 -6.91 4.60 -4.99
C ASP A 49 -8.14 4.94 -5.82
N ILE A 50 -7.94 5.79 -6.81
CA ILE A 50 -8.94 6.02 -7.84
C ILE A 50 -8.44 5.35 -9.11
N TRP A 51 -9.19 4.37 -9.58
CA TRP A 51 -8.91 3.66 -10.81
C TRP A 51 -9.90 4.08 -11.87
N ARG A 52 -9.42 4.29 -13.07
CA ARG A 52 -10.25 4.69 -14.18
C ARG A 52 -10.22 3.61 -15.25
N ASP A 53 -11.39 3.29 -15.76
CA ASP A 53 -11.54 2.37 -16.87
C ASP A 53 -11.04 3.06 -18.13
N ALA A 54 -10.00 2.50 -18.73
CA ALA A 54 -9.40 3.01 -19.95
C ALA A 54 -9.93 2.28 -21.20
N GLY A 55 -10.91 1.39 -21.01
CA GLY A 55 -11.49 0.62 -22.10
C GLY A 55 -10.80 -0.72 -22.30
N GLN A 56 -11.54 -1.65 -22.89
CA GLN A 56 -11.04 -3.00 -23.24
C GLN A 56 -10.49 -3.78 -22.05
N GLY A 57 -11.09 -3.58 -20.86
CA GLY A 57 -10.65 -4.27 -19.66
C GLY A 57 -9.39 -3.70 -19.03
N ASN A 58 -8.91 -2.56 -19.50
CA ASN A 58 -7.73 -1.93 -18.93
C ASN A 58 -8.13 -0.85 -17.95
N PHE A 59 -7.36 -0.76 -16.85
CA PHE A 59 -7.55 0.26 -15.83
C PHE A 59 -6.27 1.03 -15.63
N VAL A 60 -6.39 2.32 -15.38
CA VAL A 60 -5.24 3.17 -15.04
C VAL A 60 -5.47 3.75 -13.66
N LEU A 61 -4.39 3.83 -12.91
CA LEU A 61 -4.40 4.44 -11.59
C LEU A 61 -4.38 5.96 -11.77
N ALA A 62 -5.49 6.60 -11.41
CA ALA A 62 -5.61 8.04 -11.57
C ALA A 62 -5.06 8.81 -10.37
N LYS A 63 -5.34 8.32 -9.16
CA LYS A 63 -4.89 8.96 -7.93
C LYS A 63 -4.63 7.92 -6.87
N ARG A 64 -3.69 8.22 -5.98
CA ARG A 64 -3.41 7.37 -4.84
C ARG A 64 -3.19 8.22 -3.60
N TYR A 65 -3.93 7.91 -2.55
CA TYR A 65 -3.78 8.52 -1.26
C TYR A 65 -3.33 7.46 -0.28
N ILE A 66 -2.29 7.75 0.48
CA ILE A 66 -1.75 6.82 1.46
C ILE A 66 -1.75 7.50 2.81
N ARG A 67 -2.33 6.83 3.80
CA ARG A 67 -2.26 7.26 5.18
C ARG A 67 -1.50 6.20 5.95
N LEU A 68 -0.33 6.58 6.45
CA LEU A 68 0.57 5.65 7.11
C LEU A 68 0.31 5.60 8.59
N GLN A 69 0.35 4.40 9.13
CA GLN A 69 0.48 4.17 10.55
C GLN A 69 1.76 3.37 10.73
N GLN A 70 2.62 3.88 11.57
CA GLN A 70 3.92 3.28 11.77
C GLN A 70 3.92 2.47 13.05
N ASN A 71 4.42 1.26 12.97
CA ASN A 71 4.57 0.40 14.11
C ASN A 71 6.01 -0.10 14.14
N ILE A 72 6.78 0.42 15.07
CA ILE A 72 8.16 0.01 15.24
C ILE A 72 8.19 -1.08 16.30
N LEU A 73 8.58 -2.28 15.91
CA LEU A 73 8.62 -3.40 16.81
C LEU A 73 9.94 -3.49 17.55
N LEU A 74 11.03 -3.57 16.81
CA LEU A 74 12.35 -3.80 17.39
C LEU A 74 13.42 -2.94 16.78
N SER A 75 13.13 -2.18 15.76
CA SER A 75 14.12 -1.46 15.00
C SER A 75 14.21 0.00 15.42
N LYS A 76 15.39 0.54 15.29
CA LYS A 76 15.64 1.94 15.55
C LYS A 76 15.60 2.78 14.28
N ASN A 77 15.66 2.13 13.13
CA ASN A 77 15.72 2.83 11.85
C ASN A 77 14.63 2.32 10.94
N LEU A 78 13.88 3.23 10.38
CA LEU A 78 12.88 2.91 9.39
C LEU A 78 13.35 3.34 8.03
N ASN A 79 13.32 2.41 7.10
CA ASN A 79 13.80 2.65 5.75
C ASN A 79 12.96 1.81 4.79
N ILE A 80 11.70 2.15 4.70
CA ILE A 80 10.70 1.36 3.98
C ILE A 80 10.26 2.09 2.73
N TYR A 81 10.27 1.38 1.62
CA TYR A 81 9.75 1.89 0.34
C TYR A 81 8.33 1.41 0.13
N LEU A 82 7.47 2.33 -0.23
CA LEU A 82 6.05 2.07 -0.45
C LEU A 82 5.68 2.18 -1.93
#